data_2975fa89664c20cacc067713d9e87e05
#
_entry.id   2975fa89664c20cacc067713d9e87e05
#
_cell.length_a   1.000
_cell.length_b   1.000
_cell.length_c   1.000
_cell.angle_alpha   90.00
_cell.angle_beta   90.00
_cell.angle_gamma   90.00
#
_symmetry.space_group_name_H-M   'P 1'
#
loop_
_entity.id
_entity.type
_entity.pdbx_description
1 polymer ?
#
loop_
_entity_poly.entity_id
_entity_poly.type
_entity_poly.pdbx_seq_one_letter_code
_entity_poly.pdbx_strand_id
1 'polypeptide(L)'
;AKDAYAAFANPMIFLFMGGFILAKAMMVHGLDKRFAYWLLSRSWVGSNPKRIFLAVGLAAALCSGWVSNTATAAMMFPICLGLLTSIKDMFANSGREIDLHEYKYATGLMLMTAYSCSIGGVLTPIGTPPNLIMLGFLDTITNIHISFFEWMTWGFIAMIAYFIIAYLILSHMFPADVDRIEGADTFIKARIAELGKWNRAQLNTLFAFLVAVILWVVPGFLSIAYGSDADILKMYNRLFPEAIAAMGGALLLFLIPIDFKERKFTLTWKEAMDGIEWGTLILFGGGLAMGGMMYKTGLSKWVGDSIANLIGGEPSIVVLVAIFSVLALLLSELTSHTAATNMIGPLAITAAVSMGISPIPVSIAVALSASLGFMLPVSTPPNAIVYASGYIPITKMIHTGVFIDLIGIACVTIPLVIYFVTWVVG
;
A
#
# COMPACT_ATOMS: atom_id res chain seq x y z
N ALA A 1 -22.30 -14.47 -20.09
CA ALA A 1 -21.68 -13.22 -20.53
C ALA A 1 -22.14 -12.02 -19.69
N LYS A 2 -23.45 -11.77 -19.55
CA LYS A 2 -24.00 -10.61 -18.82
C LYS A 2 -23.47 -10.55 -17.38
N ASP A 3 -23.51 -11.65 -16.63
CA ASP A 3 -23.06 -11.72 -15.24
C ASP A 3 -21.54 -11.50 -15.09
N ALA A 4 -20.75 -11.98 -16.05
CA ALA A 4 -19.31 -11.79 -16.05
C ALA A 4 -18.93 -10.31 -16.27
N TYR A 5 -19.63 -9.63 -17.19
CA TYR A 5 -19.36 -8.21 -17.44
C TYR A 5 -19.93 -7.29 -16.36
N ALA A 6 -21.02 -7.69 -15.68
CA ALA A 6 -21.59 -6.91 -14.58
C ALA A 6 -20.61 -6.67 -13.44
N ALA A 7 -19.68 -7.60 -13.22
CA ALA A 7 -18.64 -7.46 -12.20
C ALA A 7 -17.71 -6.25 -12.43
N PHE A 8 -17.54 -5.82 -13.69
CA PHE A 8 -16.73 -4.63 -14.02
C PHE A 8 -17.41 -3.29 -13.69
N ALA A 9 -18.70 -3.32 -13.34
CA ALA A 9 -19.43 -2.15 -12.84
C ALA A 9 -19.45 -2.07 -11.30
N ASN A 10 -18.64 -2.87 -10.60
CA ASN A 10 -18.55 -2.83 -9.14
C ASN A 10 -18.05 -1.45 -8.67
N PRO A 11 -18.67 -0.83 -7.66
CA PRO A 11 -18.27 0.47 -7.13
C PRO A 11 -16.79 0.54 -6.69
N MET A 12 -16.21 -0.55 -6.22
CA MET A 12 -14.80 -0.60 -5.82
C MET A 12 -13.84 -0.34 -6.99
N ILE A 13 -14.23 -0.66 -8.24
CA ILE A 13 -13.44 -0.33 -9.44
C ILE A 13 -13.37 1.18 -9.64
N PHE A 14 -14.47 1.90 -9.40
CA PHE A 14 -14.51 3.36 -9.46
C PHE A 14 -13.79 4.02 -8.29
N LEU A 15 -13.82 3.40 -7.10
CA LEU A 15 -12.99 3.84 -5.97
C LEU A 15 -11.48 3.77 -6.33
N PHE A 16 -11.02 2.65 -6.92
CA PHE A 16 -9.66 2.52 -7.44
C PHE A 16 -9.35 3.59 -8.49
N MET A 17 -10.22 3.73 -9.48
CA MET A 17 -10.03 4.68 -10.58
C MET A 17 -9.87 6.11 -10.07
N GLY A 18 -10.76 6.55 -9.16
CA GLY A 18 -10.66 7.86 -8.53
C GLY A 18 -9.38 8.03 -7.71
N GLY A 19 -8.99 6.99 -6.96
CA GLY A 19 -7.73 6.96 -6.22
C GLY A 19 -6.51 7.11 -7.11
N PHE A 20 -6.44 6.38 -8.23
CA PHE A 20 -5.36 6.50 -9.21
C PHE A 20 -5.27 7.89 -9.84
N ILE A 21 -6.41 8.52 -10.17
CA ILE A 21 -6.44 9.87 -10.72
C ILE A 21 -5.93 10.90 -9.70
N LEU A 22 -6.36 10.79 -8.43
CA LEU A 22 -5.88 11.66 -7.35
C LEU A 22 -4.38 11.48 -7.11
N ALA A 23 -3.90 10.25 -7.04
CA ALA A 23 -2.49 9.91 -6.90
C ALA A 23 -1.65 10.46 -8.08
N LYS A 24 -2.16 10.31 -9.32
CA LYS A 24 -1.52 10.85 -10.51
C LYS A 24 -1.36 12.37 -10.46
N ALA A 25 -2.37 13.09 -10.02
CA ALA A 25 -2.30 14.54 -9.86
C ALA A 25 -1.24 14.94 -8.82
N MET A 26 -1.12 14.19 -7.70
CA MET A 26 -0.06 14.42 -6.71
C MET A 26 1.33 14.28 -7.33
N MET A 27 1.53 13.25 -8.16
CA MET A 27 2.81 13.02 -8.86
C MET A 27 3.11 14.08 -9.91
N VAL A 28 2.14 14.43 -10.77
CA VAL A 28 2.31 15.42 -11.85
C VAL A 28 2.72 16.77 -11.28
N HIS A 29 2.16 17.15 -10.14
CA HIS A 29 2.44 18.43 -9.49
C HIS A 29 3.51 18.35 -8.38
N GLY A 30 4.09 17.16 -8.14
CA GLY A 30 5.19 16.95 -7.21
C GLY A 30 4.83 17.17 -5.74
N LEU A 31 3.58 16.94 -5.34
CA LEU A 31 3.16 16.98 -3.94
C LEU A 31 3.80 15.87 -3.11
N ASP A 32 3.92 14.67 -3.68
CA ASP A 32 4.62 13.53 -3.12
C ASP A 32 6.09 13.86 -2.80
N LYS A 33 6.81 14.45 -3.77
CA LYS A 33 8.19 14.92 -3.59
C LYS A 33 8.29 15.98 -2.50
N ARG A 34 7.36 16.94 -2.51
CA ARG A 34 7.34 18.01 -1.50
C ARG A 34 7.14 17.44 -0.10
N PHE A 35 6.25 16.47 0.06
CA PHE A 35 6.02 15.80 1.34
C PHE A 35 7.27 15.00 1.78
N ALA A 36 7.88 14.21 0.88
CA ALA A 36 9.07 13.44 1.19
C ALA A 36 10.25 14.34 1.64
N TYR A 37 10.54 15.40 0.89
CA TYR A 37 11.61 16.33 1.28
C TYR A 37 11.27 17.14 2.53
N TRP A 38 9.98 17.48 2.73
CA TRP A 38 9.55 18.13 3.97
C TRP A 38 9.85 17.24 5.19
N LEU A 39 9.57 15.95 5.11
CA LEU A 39 9.86 15.00 6.20
C LEU A 39 11.37 14.85 6.41
N LEU A 40 12.12 14.65 5.34
CA LEU A 40 13.58 14.51 5.40
C LEU A 40 14.29 15.77 5.93
N SER A 41 13.69 16.95 5.80
CA SER A 41 14.24 18.22 6.27
C SER A 41 13.98 18.52 7.75
N ARG A 42 13.26 17.64 8.45
CA ARG A 42 12.96 17.87 9.87
C ARG A 42 14.25 17.87 10.71
N SER A 43 14.32 18.74 11.71
CA SER A 43 15.49 18.91 12.56
C SER A 43 15.95 17.63 13.27
N TRP A 44 15.02 16.72 13.55
CA TRP A 44 15.35 15.44 14.17
C TRP A 44 16.10 14.48 13.25
N VAL A 45 15.99 14.65 11.93
CA VAL A 45 16.69 13.81 10.93
C VAL A 45 18.18 14.15 10.92
N GLY A 46 18.51 15.40 10.63
CA GLY A 46 19.89 15.90 10.55
C GLY A 46 20.76 15.07 9.62
N SER A 47 22.04 14.95 9.98
CA SER A 47 23.03 14.15 9.23
C SER A 47 23.27 12.75 9.80
N ASN A 48 22.45 12.28 10.76
CA ASN A 48 22.64 10.97 11.37
C ASN A 48 22.12 9.85 10.45
N PRO A 49 22.94 8.84 10.07
CA PRO A 49 22.56 7.80 9.13
C PRO A 49 21.33 7.00 9.55
N LYS A 50 21.20 6.66 10.83
CA LYS A 50 20.03 5.90 11.34
C LYS A 50 18.75 6.71 11.25
N ARG A 51 18.81 8.03 11.52
CA ARG A 51 17.65 8.92 11.41
C ARG A 51 17.29 9.19 9.97
N ILE A 52 18.26 9.32 9.06
CA ILE A 52 18.02 9.42 7.61
C ILE A 52 17.35 8.14 7.12
N PHE A 53 17.84 6.97 7.53
CA PHE A 53 17.26 5.66 7.20
C PHE A 53 15.79 5.56 7.65
N LEU A 54 15.51 5.96 8.90
CA LEU A 54 14.16 6.03 9.44
C LEU A 54 13.28 7.01 8.65
N ALA A 55 13.79 8.19 8.35
CA ALA A 55 13.03 9.24 7.67
C ALA A 55 12.71 8.86 6.21
N VAL A 56 13.66 8.21 5.51
CA VAL A 56 13.44 7.68 4.15
C VAL A 56 12.34 6.61 4.18
N GLY A 57 12.41 5.66 5.10
CA GLY A 57 11.38 4.65 5.26
C GLY A 57 10.01 5.24 5.60
N LEU A 58 9.94 6.17 6.55
CA LEU A 58 8.69 6.86 6.92
C LEU A 58 8.11 7.66 5.75
N ALA A 59 8.95 8.38 4.99
CA ALA A 59 8.51 9.12 3.81
C ALA A 59 7.91 8.16 2.77
N ALA A 60 8.59 7.05 2.49
CA ALA A 60 8.12 6.04 1.58
C ALA A 60 6.80 5.41 2.05
N ALA A 61 6.71 5.00 3.32
CA ALA A 61 5.50 4.37 3.86
C ALA A 61 4.29 5.32 3.86
N LEU A 62 4.47 6.55 4.33
CA LEU A 62 3.37 7.52 4.40
C LEU A 62 2.90 7.99 3.03
N CYS A 63 3.81 8.18 2.06
CA CYS A 63 3.42 8.46 0.67
C CYS A 63 2.67 7.29 0.05
N SER A 64 3.19 6.07 0.24
CA SER A 64 2.64 4.87 -0.39
C SER A 64 1.26 4.48 0.15
N GLY A 65 0.89 4.94 1.33
CA GLY A 65 -0.47 4.76 1.83
C GLY A 65 -1.56 5.48 1.01
N TRP A 66 -1.16 6.45 0.18
CA TRP A 66 -2.08 7.30 -0.59
C TRP A 66 -1.78 7.34 -2.09
N VAL A 67 -0.56 6.96 -2.46
CA VAL A 67 -0.08 6.87 -3.84
C VAL A 67 0.39 5.44 -4.08
N SER A 68 0.33 4.94 -5.31
CA SER A 68 0.73 3.54 -5.55
C SER A 68 2.18 3.27 -5.11
N ASN A 69 2.43 2.05 -4.65
CA ASN A 69 3.76 1.60 -4.21
C ASN A 69 4.83 1.84 -5.29
N THR A 70 4.49 1.57 -6.54
CA THR A 70 5.36 1.77 -7.71
C THR A 70 5.76 3.23 -7.88
N ALA A 71 4.78 4.12 -7.82
CA ALA A 71 4.99 5.55 -8.00
C ALA A 71 5.85 6.12 -6.85
N THR A 72 5.56 5.70 -5.62
CA THR A 72 6.33 6.10 -4.44
C THR A 72 7.78 5.61 -4.54
N ALA A 73 8.00 4.36 -4.93
CA ALA A 73 9.35 3.82 -5.11
C ALA A 73 10.13 4.58 -6.19
N ALA A 74 9.50 4.85 -7.34
CA ALA A 74 10.11 5.62 -8.43
C ALA A 74 10.46 7.06 -8.00
N MET A 75 9.66 7.67 -7.13
CA MET A 75 9.92 9.00 -6.57
C MET A 75 11.05 8.98 -5.53
N MET A 76 11.06 7.97 -4.64
CA MET A 76 12.06 7.87 -3.56
C MET A 76 13.43 7.41 -4.06
N PHE A 77 13.48 6.61 -5.11
CA PHE A 77 14.71 6.05 -5.67
C PHE A 77 15.79 7.12 -5.98
N PRO A 78 15.51 8.19 -6.76
CA PRO A 78 16.50 9.23 -7.01
C PRO A 78 16.89 10.02 -5.75
N ILE A 79 16.01 10.11 -4.74
CA ILE A 79 16.33 10.73 -3.45
C ILE A 79 17.40 9.89 -2.73
N CYS A 80 17.21 8.56 -2.70
CA CYS A 80 18.17 7.64 -2.10
C CYS A 80 19.51 7.64 -2.84
N LEU A 81 19.49 7.68 -4.18
CA LEU A 81 20.70 7.80 -4.98
C LEU A 81 21.47 9.08 -4.64
N GLY A 82 20.80 10.21 -4.50
CA GLY A 82 21.44 11.48 -4.13
C GLY A 82 22.05 11.44 -2.73
N LEU A 83 21.38 10.80 -1.77
CA LEU A 83 21.95 10.59 -0.43
C LEU A 83 23.19 9.68 -0.45
N LEU A 84 23.16 8.60 -1.25
CA LEU A 84 24.31 7.70 -1.41
C LEU A 84 25.48 8.39 -2.15
N THR A 85 25.19 9.24 -3.12
CA THR A 85 26.22 10.08 -3.77
C THR A 85 26.89 11.00 -2.75
N SER A 86 26.10 11.66 -1.87
CA SER A 86 26.67 12.49 -0.80
C SER A 86 27.60 11.72 0.13
N ILE A 87 27.27 10.44 0.41
CA ILE A 87 28.15 9.55 1.19
C ILE A 87 29.45 9.27 0.42
N LYS A 88 29.36 8.96 -0.87
CA LYS A 88 30.52 8.70 -1.71
C LYS A 88 31.47 9.91 -1.77
N ASP A 89 30.90 11.10 -1.98
CA ASP A 89 31.65 12.34 -2.02
C ASP A 89 32.34 12.65 -0.67
N MET A 90 31.64 12.41 0.45
CA MET A 90 32.21 12.56 1.79
C MET A 90 33.44 11.67 1.99
N PHE A 91 33.39 10.41 1.57
CA PHE A 91 34.51 9.49 1.67
C PHE A 91 35.65 9.90 0.74
N ALA A 92 35.36 10.32 -0.50
CA ALA A 92 36.36 10.80 -1.44
C ALA A 92 37.10 12.04 -0.89
N ASN A 93 36.38 12.98 -0.29
CA ASN A 93 36.96 14.18 0.35
C ASN A 93 37.86 13.84 1.56
N SER A 94 37.60 12.69 2.22
CA SER A 94 38.45 12.19 3.32
C SER A 94 39.61 11.30 2.85
N GLY A 95 39.83 11.19 1.53
CA GLY A 95 40.87 10.35 0.96
C GLY A 95 40.58 8.85 0.95
N ARG A 96 39.29 8.45 1.16
CA ARG A 96 38.82 7.07 1.08
C ARG A 96 37.91 6.90 -0.14
N GLU A 97 38.17 5.91 -0.95
CA GLU A 97 37.23 5.48 -1.98
C GLU A 97 36.37 4.34 -1.44
N ILE A 98 35.07 4.43 -1.67
CA ILE A 98 34.11 3.34 -1.37
C ILE A 98 33.40 2.90 -2.62
N ASP A 99 33.19 1.59 -2.75
CA ASP A 99 32.27 1.05 -3.73
C ASP A 99 30.87 0.94 -3.11
N LEU A 100 29.91 1.69 -3.67
CA LEU A 100 28.52 1.66 -3.21
C LEU A 100 27.85 0.29 -3.44
N HIS A 101 28.36 -0.54 -4.36
CA HIS A 101 27.85 -1.90 -4.59
C HIS A 101 28.19 -2.87 -3.44
N GLU A 102 29.29 -2.59 -2.72
CA GLU A 102 29.69 -3.38 -1.56
C GLU A 102 29.31 -2.71 -0.22
N TYR A 103 28.84 -1.46 -0.28
CA TYR A 103 28.54 -0.70 0.91
C TYR A 103 27.19 -1.11 1.52
N LYS A 104 27.24 -1.73 2.70
CA LYS A 104 26.06 -2.30 3.38
C LYS A 104 24.90 -1.31 3.51
N TYR A 105 25.18 -0.08 3.93
CA TYR A 105 24.16 0.94 4.10
C TYR A 105 23.44 1.28 2.80
N ALA A 106 24.12 1.23 1.64
CA ALA A 106 23.48 1.45 0.34
C ALA A 106 22.44 0.37 0.06
N THR A 107 22.80 -0.92 0.25
CA THR A 107 21.86 -2.04 0.17
C THR A 107 20.66 -1.83 1.10
N GLY A 108 20.93 -1.50 2.38
CA GLY A 108 19.88 -1.30 3.38
C GLY A 108 18.92 -0.15 3.03
N LEU A 109 19.46 1.00 2.58
CA LEU A 109 18.65 2.18 2.24
C LEU A 109 17.71 1.90 1.06
N MET A 110 18.19 1.16 0.06
CA MET A 110 17.38 0.74 -1.09
C MET A 110 16.30 -0.25 -0.67
N LEU A 111 16.64 -1.28 0.13
CA LEU A 111 15.66 -2.24 0.65
C LEU A 111 14.62 -1.56 1.54
N MET A 112 15.06 -0.65 2.45
CA MET A 112 14.14 0.12 3.30
C MET A 112 13.15 0.92 2.46
N THR A 113 13.59 1.51 1.36
CA THR A 113 12.73 2.25 0.45
C THR A 113 11.65 1.36 -0.16
N ALA A 114 12.03 0.24 -0.77
CA ALA A 114 11.07 -0.66 -1.43
C ALA A 114 10.08 -1.29 -0.44
N TYR A 115 10.60 -1.82 0.67
CA TYR A 115 9.78 -2.50 1.67
C TYR A 115 8.82 -1.53 2.37
N SER A 116 9.30 -0.31 2.65
CA SER A 116 8.41 0.73 3.20
C SER A 116 7.31 1.16 2.24
N CYS A 117 7.53 1.10 0.92
CA CYS A 117 6.45 1.34 -0.05
C CYS A 117 5.35 0.28 0.07
N SER A 118 5.70 -1.01 0.12
CA SER A 118 4.71 -2.09 0.26
C SER A 118 4.03 -2.05 1.63
N ILE A 119 4.79 -1.82 2.70
CA ILE A 119 4.29 -1.67 4.07
C ILE A 119 3.33 -0.47 4.17
N GLY A 120 3.69 0.66 3.56
CA GLY A 120 2.85 1.85 3.54
C GLY A 120 1.53 1.64 2.80
N GLY A 121 1.57 0.85 1.73
CA GLY A 121 0.39 0.53 0.92
C GLY A 121 -0.74 -0.15 1.70
N VAL A 122 -0.46 -0.85 2.79
CA VAL A 122 -1.53 -1.48 3.60
C VAL A 122 -2.36 -0.48 4.39
N LEU A 123 -1.89 0.77 4.54
CA LEU A 123 -2.52 1.81 5.38
C LEU A 123 -3.95 2.11 4.97
N THR A 124 -4.20 2.29 3.68
CA THR A 124 -5.53 2.66 3.17
C THR A 124 -6.03 1.65 2.15
N PRO A 125 -7.36 1.58 1.91
CA PRO A 125 -7.90 0.72 0.85
C PRO A 125 -7.26 0.95 -0.52
N ILE A 126 -6.95 2.19 -0.88
CA ILE A 126 -6.38 2.58 -2.19
C ILE A 126 -4.85 2.50 -2.26
N GLY A 127 -4.15 2.26 -1.15
CA GLY A 127 -2.68 2.28 -1.10
C GLY A 127 -2.04 1.12 -1.87
N THR A 128 -2.68 -0.05 -1.86
CA THR A 128 -2.21 -1.22 -2.62
C THR A 128 -3.40 -2.07 -3.12
N PRO A 129 -3.31 -2.68 -4.32
CA PRO A 129 -4.40 -3.45 -4.90
C PRO A 129 -4.99 -4.56 -4.02
N PRO A 130 -4.22 -5.37 -3.30
CA PRO A 130 -4.75 -6.41 -2.42
C PRO A 130 -5.86 -5.95 -1.47
N ASN A 131 -5.76 -4.74 -0.94
CA ASN A 131 -6.72 -4.21 0.01
C ASN A 131 -8.12 -4.11 -0.60
N LEU A 132 -8.26 -3.33 -1.68
CA LEU A 132 -9.56 -3.14 -2.34
C LEU A 132 -10.07 -4.40 -3.03
N ILE A 133 -9.19 -5.24 -3.55
CA ILE A 133 -9.57 -6.54 -4.13
C ILE A 133 -10.25 -7.41 -3.08
N MET A 134 -9.67 -7.53 -1.89
CA MET A 134 -10.26 -8.33 -0.82
C MET A 134 -11.55 -7.73 -0.27
N LEU A 135 -11.61 -6.40 -0.14
CA LEU A 135 -12.86 -5.70 0.22
C LEU A 135 -13.97 -5.95 -0.80
N GLY A 136 -13.64 -5.87 -2.09
CA GLY A 136 -14.59 -6.14 -3.17
C GLY A 136 -15.06 -7.60 -3.23
N PHE A 137 -14.18 -8.57 -2.98
CA PHE A 137 -14.58 -9.99 -2.86
C PHE A 137 -15.47 -10.24 -1.65
N LEU A 138 -15.12 -9.67 -0.50
CA LEU A 138 -15.89 -9.80 0.72
C LEU A 138 -17.31 -9.27 0.53
N ASP A 139 -17.45 -8.06 -0.03
CA ASP A 139 -18.73 -7.44 -0.33
C ASP A 139 -19.54 -8.27 -1.36
N THR A 140 -18.90 -8.69 -2.47
CA THR A 140 -19.58 -9.41 -3.56
C THR A 140 -20.01 -10.82 -3.16
N ILE A 141 -19.22 -11.54 -2.37
CA ILE A 141 -19.47 -12.94 -2.01
C ILE A 141 -20.38 -13.05 -0.78
N THR A 142 -20.24 -12.15 0.18
CA THR A 142 -20.87 -12.27 1.51
C THR A 142 -21.82 -11.13 1.86
N ASN A 143 -21.89 -10.07 1.06
CA ASN A 143 -22.57 -8.80 1.36
C ASN A 143 -22.07 -8.14 2.66
N ILE A 144 -20.83 -8.43 3.07
CA ILE A 144 -20.19 -7.76 4.20
C ILE A 144 -19.39 -6.59 3.66
N HIS A 145 -19.78 -5.38 4.02
CA HIS A 145 -19.11 -4.15 3.65
C HIS A 145 -18.22 -3.65 4.79
N ILE A 146 -16.93 -3.47 4.50
CA ILE A 146 -15.97 -2.84 5.40
C ILE A 146 -15.68 -1.45 4.85
N SER A 147 -15.92 -0.43 5.64
CA SER A 147 -15.72 0.95 5.23
C SER A 147 -14.24 1.32 5.11
N PHE A 148 -13.97 2.38 4.36
CA PHE A 148 -12.62 2.95 4.20
C PHE A 148 -11.96 3.25 5.55
N PHE A 149 -12.73 3.81 6.49
CA PHE A 149 -12.25 4.15 7.82
C PHE A 149 -11.93 2.91 8.66
N GLU A 150 -12.78 1.89 8.64
CA GLU A 150 -12.53 0.62 9.34
C GLU A 150 -11.26 -0.04 8.83
N TRP A 151 -11.07 -0.11 7.51
CA TRP A 151 -9.81 -0.60 6.96
C TRP A 151 -8.62 0.21 7.47
N MET A 152 -8.69 1.55 7.43
CA MET A 152 -7.60 2.40 7.88
C MET A 152 -7.19 2.13 9.33
N THR A 153 -8.13 1.82 10.22
CA THR A 153 -7.79 1.53 11.63
C THR A 153 -6.90 0.29 11.74
N TRP A 154 -7.21 -0.77 11.00
CA TRP A 154 -6.41 -2.00 10.98
C TRP A 154 -5.11 -1.83 10.19
N GLY A 155 -5.22 -1.20 9.03
CA GLY A 155 -4.07 -0.89 8.18
C GLY A 155 -3.04 -0.02 8.87
N PHE A 156 -3.45 0.95 9.68
CA PHE A 156 -2.54 1.79 10.46
C PHE A 156 -1.76 0.99 11.50
N ILE A 157 -2.43 0.11 12.23
CA ILE A 157 -1.78 -0.76 13.23
C ILE A 157 -0.81 -1.72 12.53
N ALA A 158 -1.25 -2.36 11.43
CA ALA A 158 -0.42 -3.27 10.65
C ALA A 158 0.80 -2.56 10.06
N MET A 159 0.60 -1.39 9.44
CA MET A 159 1.67 -0.58 8.85
C MET A 159 2.74 -0.23 9.89
N ILE A 160 2.34 0.27 11.07
CA ILE A 160 3.30 0.62 12.14
C ILE A 160 4.08 -0.61 12.59
N ALA A 161 3.40 -1.72 12.83
CA ALA A 161 4.04 -2.93 13.32
C ALA A 161 5.03 -3.51 12.27
N TYR A 162 4.61 -3.64 11.01
CA TYR A 162 5.51 -4.07 9.92
C TYR A 162 6.68 -3.12 9.73
N PHE A 163 6.43 -1.80 9.78
CA PHE A 163 7.46 -0.78 9.63
C PHE A 163 8.52 -0.87 10.73
N ILE A 164 8.12 -1.03 11.98
CA ILE A 164 9.04 -1.20 13.10
C ILE A 164 9.91 -2.46 12.90
N ILE A 165 9.30 -3.58 12.53
CA ILE A 165 10.01 -4.84 12.27
C ILE A 165 11.02 -4.65 11.13
N ALA A 166 10.59 -4.11 9.99
CA ALA A 166 11.46 -3.87 8.84
C ALA A 166 12.61 -2.91 9.19
N TYR A 167 12.31 -1.80 9.87
CA TYR A 167 13.33 -0.84 10.31
C TYR A 167 14.36 -1.48 11.24
N LEU A 168 13.94 -2.23 12.25
CA LEU A 168 14.84 -2.88 13.20
C LEU A 168 15.73 -3.91 12.50
N ILE A 169 15.16 -4.78 11.68
CA ILE A 169 15.91 -5.81 10.95
C ILE A 169 16.91 -5.15 9.98
N LEU A 170 16.44 -4.25 9.13
CA LEU A 170 17.29 -3.62 8.11
C LEU A 170 18.38 -2.74 8.72
N SER A 171 18.07 -1.94 9.72
CA SER A 171 19.06 -1.08 10.37
C SER A 171 20.14 -1.87 11.13
N HIS A 172 19.81 -3.09 11.60
CA HIS A 172 20.76 -3.99 12.22
C HIS A 172 21.62 -4.74 11.19
N MET A 173 21.01 -5.22 10.12
CA MET A 173 21.71 -5.98 9.07
C MET A 173 22.60 -5.10 8.18
N PHE A 174 22.23 -3.83 7.99
CA PHE A 174 22.88 -2.90 7.07
C PHE A 174 23.25 -1.58 7.75
N PRO A 175 24.08 -1.61 8.79
CA PRO A 175 24.51 -0.39 9.49
C PRO A 175 25.37 0.49 8.58
N ALA A 176 25.38 1.79 8.88
CA ALA A 176 26.35 2.72 8.31
C ALA A 176 27.66 2.63 9.10
N ASP A 177 28.80 2.72 8.39
CA ASP A 177 30.14 2.74 9.00
C ASP A 177 30.58 4.17 9.39
N VAL A 178 29.62 5.12 9.43
CA VAL A 178 29.86 6.53 9.75
C VAL A 178 28.79 7.04 10.73
N ASP A 179 29.17 7.95 11.59
CA ASP A 179 28.26 8.58 12.55
C ASP A 179 27.47 9.75 11.95
N ARG A 180 27.98 10.35 10.87
CA ARG A 180 27.37 11.48 10.18
C ARG A 180 27.59 11.38 8.69
N ILE A 181 26.56 11.74 7.92
CA ILE A 181 26.62 11.89 6.46
C ILE A 181 26.74 13.38 6.16
N GLU A 182 27.96 13.82 5.94
CA GLU A 182 28.23 15.20 5.55
C GLU A 182 27.63 15.49 4.17
N GLY A 183 27.02 16.66 4.00
CA GLY A 183 26.38 17.03 2.75
C GLY A 183 24.92 16.59 2.58
N ALA A 184 24.40 15.65 3.40
CA ALA A 184 22.99 15.22 3.32
C ALA A 184 22.01 16.38 3.53
N ASP A 185 22.24 17.21 4.56
CA ASP A 185 21.41 18.40 4.81
C ASP A 185 21.46 19.40 3.65
N THR A 186 22.62 19.60 3.05
CA THR A 186 22.82 20.50 1.89
C THR A 186 22.09 19.96 0.69
N PHE A 187 22.19 18.67 0.41
CA PHE A 187 21.46 17.99 -0.66
C PHE A 187 19.95 18.17 -0.49
N ILE A 188 19.40 17.87 0.69
CA ILE A 188 17.96 17.97 0.96
C ILE A 188 17.48 19.44 0.82
N LYS A 189 18.24 20.40 1.37
CA LYS A 189 17.91 21.84 1.26
C LYS A 189 17.93 22.32 -0.19
N ALA A 190 18.91 21.89 -0.99
CA ALA A 190 18.97 22.20 -2.41
C ALA A 190 17.74 21.69 -3.16
N ARG A 191 17.34 20.43 -2.90
CA ARG A 191 16.14 19.84 -3.51
C ARG A 191 14.85 20.53 -3.12
N ILE A 192 14.74 20.98 -1.86
CA ILE A 192 13.58 21.78 -1.42
C ILE A 192 13.56 23.13 -2.15
N ALA A 193 14.72 23.77 -2.32
CA ALA A 193 14.82 25.03 -3.03
C ALA A 193 14.39 24.89 -4.52
N GLU A 194 14.76 23.78 -5.18
CA GLU A 194 14.33 23.47 -6.54
C GLU A 194 12.80 23.33 -6.68
N LEU A 195 12.11 22.85 -5.64
CA LEU A 195 10.65 22.75 -5.65
C LEU A 195 9.95 24.13 -5.64
N GLY A 196 10.65 25.16 -5.25
CA GLY A 196 10.14 26.53 -5.21
C GLY A 196 8.95 26.76 -4.26
N LYS A 197 8.24 27.85 -4.45
CA LYS A 197 7.03 28.17 -3.68
C LYS A 197 5.85 27.28 -4.11
N TRP A 198 4.86 27.18 -3.23
CA TRP A 198 3.59 26.53 -3.56
C TRP A 198 2.94 27.22 -4.76
N ASN A 199 2.49 26.44 -5.73
CA ASN A 199 1.78 26.92 -6.90
C ASN A 199 0.29 26.49 -6.86
N ARG A 200 -0.51 27.11 -7.74
CA ARG A 200 -1.95 26.83 -7.81
C ARG A 200 -2.28 25.36 -8.07
N ALA A 201 -1.51 24.71 -8.94
CA ALA A 201 -1.74 23.30 -9.28
C ALA A 201 -1.58 22.40 -8.06
N GLN A 202 -0.56 22.65 -7.25
CA GLN A 202 -0.33 21.92 -5.99
C GLN A 202 -1.46 22.15 -4.97
N LEU A 203 -1.91 23.40 -4.82
CA LEU A 203 -3.00 23.73 -3.90
C LEU A 203 -4.34 23.12 -4.35
N ASN A 204 -4.64 23.17 -5.63
CA ASN A 204 -5.84 22.56 -6.20
C ASN A 204 -5.83 21.03 -6.00
N THR A 205 -4.67 20.38 -6.24
CA THR A 205 -4.51 18.94 -6.04
C THR A 205 -4.66 18.58 -4.57
N LEU A 206 -4.03 19.34 -3.67
CA LEU A 206 -4.18 19.13 -2.23
C LEU A 206 -5.63 19.30 -1.79
N PHE A 207 -6.33 20.31 -2.30
CA PHE A 207 -7.74 20.53 -2.01
C PHE A 207 -8.61 19.36 -2.48
N ALA A 208 -8.46 18.92 -3.74
CA ALA A 208 -9.24 17.79 -4.28
C ALA A 208 -8.97 16.48 -3.50
N PHE A 209 -7.72 16.24 -3.15
CA PHE A 209 -7.32 15.10 -2.33
C PHE A 209 -7.94 15.16 -0.92
N LEU A 210 -7.84 16.32 -0.24
CA LEU A 210 -8.41 16.49 1.10
C LEU A 210 -9.92 16.33 1.10
N VAL A 211 -10.62 16.80 0.06
CA VAL A 211 -12.08 16.59 -0.08
C VAL A 211 -12.39 15.09 -0.10
N ALA A 212 -11.69 14.30 -0.92
CA ALA A 212 -11.89 12.85 -0.96
C ALA A 212 -11.58 12.19 0.39
N VAL A 213 -10.46 12.52 1.02
CA VAL A 213 -10.06 11.96 2.33
C VAL A 213 -11.08 12.30 3.41
N ILE A 214 -11.54 13.55 3.48
CA ILE A 214 -12.56 13.95 4.46
C ILE A 214 -13.84 13.15 4.25
N LEU A 215 -14.29 13.00 3.00
CA LEU A 215 -15.49 12.22 2.69
C LEU A 215 -15.34 10.72 3.05
N TRP A 216 -14.13 10.14 2.97
CA TRP A 216 -13.88 8.76 3.37
C TRP A 216 -13.78 8.57 4.88
N VAL A 217 -13.32 9.59 5.61
CA VAL A 217 -13.04 9.48 7.06
C VAL A 217 -14.23 9.90 7.91
N VAL A 218 -15.05 10.85 7.46
CA VAL A 218 -16.24 11.35 8.18
C VAL A 218 -17.20 10.24 8.63
N PRO A 219 -17.53 9.21 7.81
CA PRO A 219 -18.41 8.12 8.26
C PRO A 219 -17.93 7.43 9.52
N GLY A 220 -16.61 7.23 9.65
CA GLY A 220 -16.03 6.62 10.84
C GLY A 220 -16.22 7.45 12.09
N PHE A 221 -16.03 8.77 12.00
CA PHE A 221 -16.31 9.67 13.12
C PHE A 221 -17.79 9.72 13.47
N LEU A 222 -18.68 9.70 12.47
CA LEU A 222 -20.12 9.62 12.71
C LEU A 222 -20.51 8.31 13.41
N SER A 223 -19.89 7.18 13.01
CA SER A 223 -20.09 5.88 13.65
C SER A 223 -19.66 5.90 15.12
N ILE A 224 -18.51 6.48 15.43
CA ILE A 224 -18.00 6.60 16.80
C ILE A 224 -18.89 7.52 17.66
N ALA A 225 -19.37 8.63 17.08
CA ALA A 225 -20.12 9.65 17.82
C ALA A 225 -21.58 9.26 18.04
N TYR A 226 -22.21 8.61 17.09
CA TYR A 226 -23.67 8.35 17.09
C TYR A 226 -24.03 6.85 17.03
N GLY A 227 -23.06 5.97 16.88
CA GLY A 227 -23.25 4.53 16.69
C GLY A 227 -23.36 4.11 15.23
N SER A 228 -23.06 2.83 14.96
CA SER A 228 -23.06 2.26 13.61
C SER A 228 -24.44 2.21 12.95
N ASP A 229 -25.52 2.18 13.72
CA ASP A 229 -26.89 2.11 13.22
C ASP A 229 -27.58 3.47 13.07
N ALA A 230 -26.90 4.57 13.37
CA ALA A 230 -27.48 5.91 13.37
C ALA A 230 -27.99 6.32 11.98
N ASP A 231 -29.17 6.94 11.92
CA ASP A 231 -29.78 7.39 10.67
C ASP A 231 -28.92 8.41 9.91
N ILE A 232 -28.20 9.24 10.64
CA ILE A 232 -27.26 10.20 10.04
C ILE A 232 -26.15 9.49 9.27
N LEU A 233 -25.62 8.38 9.78
CA LEU A 233 -24.61 7.58 9.11
C LEU A 233 -25.18 6.90 7.86
N LYS A 234 -26.37 6.30 7.97
CA LYS A 234 -27.07 5.69 6.83
C LYS A 234 -27.34 6.71 5.73
N MET A 235 -27.79 7.91 6.11
CA MET A 235 -28.03 9.01 5.16
C MET A 235 -26.70 9.46 4.51
N TYR A 236 -25.64 9.61 5.27
CA TYR A 236 -24.32 9.98 4.75
C TYR A 236 -23.81 8.98 3.74
N ASN A 237 -23.78 7.68 4.09
CA ASN A 237 -23.29 6.60 3.22
C ASN A 237 -24.13 6.47 1.92
N ARG A 238 -25.41 6.84 1.97
CA ARG A 238 -26.27 6.90 0.79
C ARG A 238 -25.94 8.08 -0.13
N LEU A 239 -25.59 9.25 0.44
CA LEU A 239 -25.29 10.46 -0.32
C LEU A 239 -23.85 10.48 -0.86
N PHE A 240 -22.91 9.98 -0.07
CA PHE A 240 -21.49 10.00 -0.35
C PHE A 240 -20.86 8.60 -0.22
N PRO A 241 -21.29 7.62 -1.03
CA PRO A 241 -20.58 6.34 -1.10
C PRO A 241 -19.10 6.56 -1.43
N GLU A 242 -18.24 5.70 -0.97
CA GLU A 242 -16.77 5.84 -1.10
C GLU A 242 -16.30 6.04 -2.55
N ALA A 243 -16.91 5.31 -3.48
CA ALA A 243 -16.63 5.45 -4.92
C ALA A 243 -17.03 6.85 -5.45
N ILE A 244 -18.16 7.41 -4.98
CA ILE A 244 -18.60 8.76 -5.33
C ILE A 244 -17.63 9.80 -4.75
N ALA A 245 -17.16 9.62 -3.52
CA ALA A 245 -16.17 10.49 -2.91
C ALA A 245 -14.84 10.50 -3.70
N ALA A 246 -14.36 9.31 -4.12
CA ALA A 246 -13.16 9.18 -4.95
C ALA A 246 -13.32 9.88 -6.31
N MET A 247 -14.38 9.56 -7.02
CA MET A 247 -14.66 10.14 -8.35
C MET A 247 -14.97 11.64 -8.27
N GLY A 248 -15.65 12.09 -7.21
CA GLY A 248 -15.90 13.50 -6.94
C GLY A 248 -14.61 14.29 -6.75
N GLY A 249 -13.69 13.78 -5.92
CA GLY A 249 -12.35 14.35 -5.77
C GLY A 249 -11.56 14.38 -7.07
N ALA A 250 -11.61 13.29 -7.86
CA ALA A 250 -10.97 13.23 -9.17
C ALA A 250 -11.57 14.23 -10.16
N LEU A 251 -12.91 14.39 -10.19
CA LEU A 251 -13.59 15.33 -11.06
C LEU A 251 -13.21 16.79 -10.77
N LEU A 252 -12.99 17.13 -9.49
CA LEU A 252 -12.53 18.48 -9.12
C LEU A 252 -11.23 18.85 -9.82
N LEU A 253 -10.33 17.91 -10.08
CA LEU A 253 -9.07 18.17 -10.78
C LEU A 253 -9.25 18.61 -12.23
N PHE A 254 -10.33 18.16 -12.89
CA PHE A 254 -10.68 18.58 -14.25
C PHE A 254 -11.47 19.89 -14.30
N LEU A 255 -12.08 20.29 -13.19
CA LEU A 255 -12.95 21.47 -13.10
C LEU A 255 -12.21 22.69 -12.56
N ILE A 256 -11.22 22.49 -11.65
CA ILE A 256 -10.52 23.62 -11.01
C ILE A 256 -9.35 24.07 -11.92
N PRO A 257 -9.40 25.31 -12.43
CA PRO A 257 -8.35 25.81 -13.31
C PRO A 257 -7.09 26.24 -12.55
N ILE A 258 -5.94 25.99 -13.16
CA ILE A 258 -4.67 26.59 -12.76
C ILE A 258 -4.60 28.02 -13.33
N ASP A 259 -5.00 28.18 -14.59
CA ASP A 259 -5.07 29.46 -15.28
C ASP A 259 -6.40 29.58 -16.04
N PHE A 260 -7.21 30.59 -15.65
CA PHE A 260 -8.50 30.85 -16.31
C PHE A 260 -8.35 31.39 -17.73
N LYS A 261 -7.30 32.17 -17.99
CA LYS A 261 -7.11 32.81 -19.31
C LYS A 261 -6.69 31.80 -20.35
N GLU A 262 -5.78 30.91 -19.98
CA GLU A 262 -5.28 29.84 -20.84
C GLU A 262 -6.18 28.59 -20.85
N ARG A 263 -7.28 28.58 -20.07
CA ARG A 263 -8.15 27.41 -19.86
C ARG A 263 -7.38 26.15 -19.45
N LYS A 264 -6.33 26.34 -18.65
CA LYS A 264 -5.51 25.25 -18.15
C LYS A 264 -6.07 24.75 -16.83
N PHE A 265 -6.49 23.49 -16.79
CA PHE A 265 -7.04 22.83 -15.61
C PHE A 265 -5.96 22.08 -14.83
N THR A 266 -6.26 21.67 -13.59
CA THR A 266 -5.31 21.04 -12.69
C THR A 266 -4.79 19.70 -13.24
N LEU A 267 -5.63 18.92 -13.89
CA LEU A 267 -5.24 17.67 -14.54
C LEU A 267 -5.89 17.59 -15.92
N THR A 268 -5.14 17.12 -16.90
CA THR A 268 -5.67 16.81 -18.24
C THR A 268 -6.20 15.37 -18.28
N TRP A 269 -7.15 15.10 -19.19
CA TRP A 269 -7.65 13.75 -19.40
C TRP A 269 -6.53 12.76 -19.75
N LYS A 270 -5.58 13.18 -20.58
CA LYS A 270 -4.44 12.35 -20.97
C LYS A 270 -3.59 11.94 -19.74
N GLU A 271 -3.22 12.91 -18.90
CA GLU A 271 -2.47 12.63 -17.68
C GLU A 271 -3.23 11.68 -16.74
N ALA A 272 -4.55 11.87 -16.58
CA ALA A 272 -5.36 10.98 -15.78
C ALA A 272 -5.35 9.55 -16.32
N MET A 273 -5.58 9.39 -17.63
CA MET A 273 -5.57 8.06 -18.29
C MET A 273 -4.23 7.36 -18.17
N ASP A 274 -3.13 8.09 -18.28
CA ASP A 274 -1.76 7.58 -18.08
C ASP A 274 -1.47 7.20 -16.61
N GLY A 275 -2.27 7.67 -15.68
CA GLY A 275 -2.14 7.37 -14.24
C GLY A 275 -2.96 6.18 -13.77
N ILE A 276 -3.97 5.76 -14.54
CA ILE A 276 -4.84 4.63 -14.18
C ILE A 276 -4.12 3.31 -14.49
N GLU A 277 -4.01 2.44 -13.48
CA GLU A 277 -3.48 1.09 -13.65
C GLU A 277 -4.55 0.16 -14.25
N TRP A 278 -4.82 0.29 -15.56
CA TRP A 278 -5.86 -0.46 -16.27
C TRP A 278 -5.76 -1.97 -16.10
N GLY A 279 -4.53 -2.50 -16.08
CA GLY A 279 -4.30 -3.93 -15.85
C GLY A 279 -4.84 -4.39 -14.50
N THR A 280 -4.65 -3.58 -13.46
CA THR A 280 -5.18 -3.85 -12.11
C THR A 280 -6.71 -3.85 -12.11
N LEU A 281 -7.35 -2.86 -12.75
CA LEU A 281 -8.81 -2.77 -12.81
C LEU A 281 -9.44 -3.95 -13.59
N ILE A 282 -8.83 -4.33 -14.72
CA ILE A 282 -9.29 -5.46 -15.53
C ILE A 282 -9.12 -6.78 -14.76
N LEU A 283 -7.96 -6.97 -14.13
CA LEU A 283 -7.68 -8.17 -13.34
C LEU A 283 -8.64 -8.29 -12.16
N PHE A 284 -8.94 -7.17 -11.49
CA PHE A 284 -9.89 -7.12 -10.38
C PHE A 284 -11.32 -7.44 -10.84
N GLY A 285 -11.81 -6.82 -11.92
CA GLY A 285 -13.14 -7.13 -12.48
C GLY A 285 -13.26 -8.59 -12.90
N GLY A 286 -12.22 -9.15 -13.53
CA GLY A 286 -12.13 -10.57 -13.85
C GLY A 286 -12.16 -11.47 -12.61
N GLY A 287 -11.42 -11.09 -11.56
CA GLY A 287 -11.41 -11.78 -10.27
C GLY A 287 -12.78 -11.80 -9.61
N LEU A 288 -13.47 -10.64 -9.58
CA LEU A 288 -14.85 -10.53 -9.06
C LEU A 288 -15.83 -11.43 -9.83
N ALA A 289 -15.72 -11.45 -11.16
CA ALA A 289 -16.54 -12.33 -12.00
C ALA A 289 -16.26 -13.80 -11.68
N MET A 290 -15.02 -14.19 -11.58
CA MET A 290 -14.58 -15.55 -11.26
C MET A 290 -15.03 -15.96 -9.85
N GLY A 291 -14.81 -15.13 -8.84
CA GLY A 291 -15.24 -15.40 -7.45
C GLY A 291 -16.75 -15.59 -7.34
N GLY A 292 -17.52 -14.72 -7.98
CA GLY A 292 -18.98 -14.86 -8.07
C GLY A 292 -19.43 -16.15 -8.77
N MET A 293 -18.73 -16.58 -9.81
CA MET A 293 -19.03 -17.86 -10.50
C MET A 293 -18.64 -19.06 -9.66
N MET A 294 -17.53 -19.04 -8.95
CA MET A 294 -17.10 -20.11 -8.02
C MET A 294 -18.15 -20.33 -6.93
N TYR A 295 -18.71 -19.24 -6.40
CA TYR A 295 -19.79 -19.34 -5.42
C TYR A 295 -21.06 -19.95 -6.03
N LYS A 296 -21.51 -19.46 -7.19
CA LYS A 296 -22.73 -19.93 -7.88
C LYS A 296 -22.65 -21.39 -8.33
N THR A 297 -21.47 -21.89 -8.71
CA THR A 297 -21.26 -23.26 -9.19
C THR A 297 -21.04 -24.28 -8.07
N GLY A 298 -20.93 -23.83 -6.81
CA GLY A 298 -20.63 -24.70 -5.68
C GLY A 298 -19.15 -25.12 -5.57
N LEU A 299 -18.27 -24.65 -6.47
CA LEU A 299 -16.83 -24.92 -6.39
C LEU A 299 -16.24 -24.42 -5.07
N SER A 300 -16.71 -23.29 -4.58
CA SER A 300 -16.33 -22.71 -3.30
C SER A 300 -16.61 -23.65 -2.14
N LYS A 301 -17.78 -24.26 -2.11
CA LYS A 301 -18.15 -25.24 -1.09
C LYS A 301 -17.25 -26.48 -1.15
N TRP A 302 -17.03 -27.00 -2.35
CA TRP A 302 -16.15 -28.17 -2.53
C TRP A 302 -14.72 -27.90 -2.04
N VAL A 303 -14.17 -26.71 -2.31
CA VAL A 303 -12.84 -26.31 -1.81
C VAL A 303 -12.86 -26.23 -0.28
N GLY A 304 -13.86 -25.57 0.32
CA GLY A 304 -13.99 -25.45 1.77
C GLY A 304 -14.10 -26.82 2.46
N ASP A 305 -14.96 -27.69 1.95
CA ASP A 305 -15.12 -29.06 2.49
C ASP A 305 -13.81 -29.87 2.35
N SER A 306 -13.09 -29.70 1.25
CA SER A 306 -11.79 -30.35 1.02
C SER A 306 -10.72 -29.89 2.03
N ILE A 307 -10.66 -28.59 2.32
CA ILE A 307 -9.75 -28.03 3.32
C ILE A 307 -10.14 -28.51 4.73
N ALA A 308 -11.43 -28.51 5.07
CA ALA A 308 -11.92 -29.02 6.36
C ALA A 308 -11.52 -30.48 6.58
N ASN A 309 -11.68 -31.31 5.55
CA ASN A 309 -11.29 -32.72 5.59
C ASN A 309 -9.78 -32.95 5.76
N LEU A 310 -8.96 -32.07 5.13
CA LEU A 310 -7.50 -32.12 5.26
C LEU A 310 -7.01 -31.74 6.65
N ILE A 311 -7.69 -30.79 7.30
CA ILE A 311 -7.34 -30.33 8.65
C ILE A 311 -7.72 -31.37 9.73
N GLY A 312 -8.70 -32.20 9.45
CA GLY A 312 -9.04 -33.39 10.31
C GLY A 312 -9.62 -33.05 11.68
N GLY A 313 -10.19 -31.87 11.89
CA GLY A 313 -10.75 -31.43 13.17
C GLY A 313 -11.72 -30.25 13.03
N GLU A 314 -12.20 -29.71 14.16
CA GLU A 314 -13.00 -28.50 14.14
C GLU A 314 -12.16 -27.33 13.55
N PRO A 315 -12.70 -26.62 12.57
CA PRO A 315 -11.94 -25.60 11.85
C PRO A 315 -11.63 -24.41 12.79
N SER A 316 -10.34 -24.24 13.09
CA SER A 316 -9.86 -23.08 13.82
C SER A 316 -9.62 -21.92 12.85
N ILE A 317 -10.16 -20.74 13.16
CA ILE A 317 -9.91 -19.50 12.41
C ILE A 317 -8.41 -19.18 12.31
N VAL A 318 -7.63 -19.48 13.36
CA VAL A 318 -6.18 -19.25 13.38
C VAL A 318 -5.47 -20.12 12.35
N VAL A 319 -5.86 -21.38 12.22
CA VAL A 319 -5.30 -22.32 11.24
C VAL A 319 -5.64 -21.85 9.83
N LEU A 320 -6.89 -21.45 9.60
CA LEU A 320 -7.34 -20.95 8.29
C LEU A 320 -6.58 -19.69 7.88
N VAL A 321 -6.46 -18.75 8.80
CA VAL A 321 -5.68 -17.51 8.61
C VAL A 321 -4.22 -17.83 8.30
N ALA A 322 -3.59 -18.72 9.04
CA ALA A 322 -2.19 -19.08 8.84
C ALA A 322 -1.96 -19.72 7.45
N ILE A 323 -2.82 -20.68 7.07
CA ILE A 323 -2.73 -21.34 5.77
C ILE A 323 -2.86 -20.35 4.63
N PHE A 324 -3.91 -19.52 4.63
CA PHE A 324 -4.15 -18.58 3.54
C PHE A 324 -3.16 -17.41 3.54
N SER A 325 -2.63 -17.02 4.69
CA SER A 325 -1.52 -16.04 4.76
C SER A 325 -0.26 -16.56 4.08
N VAL A 326 0.14 -17.79 4.39
CA VAL A 326 1.33 -18.40 3.80
C VAL A 326 1.14 -18.62 2.31
N LEU A 327 -0.02 -19.11 1.87
CA LEU A 327 -0.34 -19.30 0.44
C LEU A 327 -0.34 -17.98 -0.32
N ALA A 328 -0.95 -16.92 0.25
CA ALA A 328 -0.98 -15.60 -0.37
C ALA A 328 0.44 -15.02 -0.50
N LEU A 329 1.27 -15.14 0.53
CA LEU A 329 2.67 -14.71 0.49
C LEU A 329 3.45 -15.47 -0.59
N LEU A 330 3.42 -16.81 -0.59
CA LEU A 330 4.19 -17.62 -1.53
C LEU A 330 3.81 -17.33 -2.99
N LEU A 331 2.51 -17.18 -3.26
CA LEU A 331 2.06 -16.79 -4.59
C LEU A 331 2.45 -15.36 -4.93
N SER A 332 2.42 -14.45 -3.98
CA SER A 332 2.83 -13.05 -4.17
C SER A 332 4.29 -12.95 -4.55
N GLU A 333 5.16 -13.76 -3.94
CA GLU A 333 6.58 -13.80 -4.28
C GLU A 333 6.84 -14.28 -5.71
N LEU A 334 6.05 -15.23 -6.19
CA LEU A 334 6.25 -15.86 -7.50
C LEU A 334 5.52 -15.15 -8.65
N THR A 335 4.52 -14.31 -8.33
CA THR A 335 3.67 -13.65 -9.34
C THR A 335 3.64 -12.13 -9.16
N SER A 336 2.59 -11.64 -8.51
CA SER A 336 2.46 -10.25 -8.06
C SER A 336 1.43 -10.18 -6.95
N HIS A 337 1.49 -9.16 -6.11
CA HIS A 337 0.51 -8.92 -5.05
C HIS A 337 -0.94 -8.96 -5.56
N THR A 338 -1.21 -8.30 -6.68
CA THR A 338 -2.53 -8.27 -7.33
C THR A 338 -2.97 -9.64 -7.80
N ALA A 339 -2.10 -10.39 -8.49
CA ALA A 339 -2.43 -11.71 -9.00
C ALA A 339 -2.66 -12.72 -7.87
N ALA A 340 -1.78 -12.76 -6.87
CA ALA A 340 -1.91 -13.62 -5.69
C ALA A 340 -3.25 -13.40 -4.97
N THR A 341 -3.62 -12.13 -4.76
CA THR A 341 -4.87 -11.78 -4.10
C THR A 341 -6.09 -12.22 -4.91
N ASN A 342 -6.09 -12.01 -6.23
CA ASN A 342 -7.18 -12.46 -7.10
C ASN A 342 -7.34 -13.98 -7.14
N MET A 343 -6.25 -14.73 -6.99
CA MET A 343 -6.28 -16.19 -6.97
C MET A 343 -6.74 -16.74 -5.62
N ILE A 344 -6.20 -16.23 -4.53
CA ILE A 344 -6.42 -16.76 -3.19
C ILE A 344 -7.67 -16.16 -2.52
N GLY A 345 -8.00 -14.91 -2.79
CA GLY A 345 -9.08 -14.19 -2.10
C GLY A 345 -10.42 -14.90 -2.12
N PRO A 346 -10.97 -15.24 -3.29
CA PRO A 346 -12.25 -15.96 -3.37
C PRO A 346 -12.21 -17.31 -2.67
N LEU A 347 -11.09 -18.05 -2.76
CA LEU A 347 -10.92 -19.34 -2.09
C LEU A 347 -10.93 -19.20 -0.57
N ALA A 348 -10.22 -18.21 -0.05
CA ALA A 348 -10.11 -17.96 1.38
C ALA A 348 -11.48 -17.57 1.99
N ILE A 349 -12.20 -16.64 1.35
CA ILE A 349 -13.53 -16.20 1.79
C ILE A 349 -14.51 -17.37 1.78
N THR A 350 -14.55 -18.13 0.69
CA THR A 350 -15.50 -19.22 0.54
C THR A 350 -15.19 -20.41 1.44
N ALA A 351 -13.93 -20.68 1.71
CA ALA A 351 -13.52 -21.66 2.70
C ALA A 351 -14.01 -21.27 4.10
N ALA A 352 -13.83 -20.02 4.51
CA ALA A 352 -14.32 -19.53 5.81
C ALA A 352 -15.85 -19.65 5.92
N VAL A 353 -16.58 -19.20 4.89
CA VAL A 353 -18.07 -19.28 4.87
C VAL A 353 -18.56 -20.71 4.93
N SER A 354 -17.97 -21.64 4.17
CA SER A 354 -18.39 -23.05 4.17
C SER A 354 -18.14 -23.77 5.51
N MET A 355 -17.14 -23.30 6.26
CA MET A 355 -16.82 -23.79 7.60
C MET A 355 -17.60 -23.07 8.73
N GLY A 356 -18.51 -22.13 8.39
CA GLY A 356 -19.25 -21.35 9.39
C GLY A 356 -18.39 -20.34 10.16
N ILE A 357 -17.21 -19.98 9.62
CA ILE A 357 -16.27 -19.03 10.23
C ILE A 357 -16.47 -17.66 9.59
N SER A 358 -16.32 -16.59 10.37
CA SER A 358 -16.33 -15.22 9.81
C SER A 358 -15.27 -15.06 8.72
N PRO A 359 -15.63 -14.60 7.50
CA PRO A 359 -14.69 -14.41 6.40
C PRO A 359 -13.82 -13.16 6.56
N ILE A 360 -14.17 -12.22 7.45
CA ILE A 360 -13.46 -10.95 7.62
C ILE A 360 -11.99 -11.16 8.00
N PRO A 361 -11.66 -11.96 9.06
CA PRO A 361 -10.28 -12.13 9.47
C PRO A 361 -9.39 -12.74 8.38
N VAL A 362 -9.89 -13.76 7.68
CA VAL A 362 -9.11 -14.40 6.63
C VAL A 362 -8.92 -13.47 5.42
N SER A 363 -9.91 -12.62 5.13
CA SER A 363 -9.83 -11.61 4.08
C SER A 363 -8.73 -10.58 4.37
N ILE A 364 -8.71 -10.05 5.59
CA ILE A 364 -7.66 -9.11 6.02
C ILE A 364 -6.29 -9.79 5.97
N ALA A 365 -6.19 -11.01 6.47
CA ALA A 365 -4.95 -11.76 6.47
C ALA A 365 -4.38 -12.00 5.07
N VAL A 366 -5.22 -12.35 4.10
CA VAL A 366 -4.82 -12.51 2.69
C VAL A 366 -4.35 -11.18 2.11
N ALA A 367 -5.08 -10.08 2.32
CA ALA A 367 -4.69 -8.77 1.81
C ALA A 367 -3.33 -8.31 2.35
N LEU A 368 -3.14 -8.44 3.66
CA LEU A 368 -1.88 -8.07 4.32
C LEU A 368 -0.73 -8.97 3.85
N SER A 369 -0.92 -10.29 3.83
CA SER A 369 0.13 -11.24 3.48
C SER A 369 0.51 -11.20 2.00
N ALA A 370 -0.46 -10.97 1.10
CA ALA A 370 -0.18 -10.76 -0.32
C ALA A 370 0.57 -9.45 -0.58
N SER A 371 0.45 -8.46 0.31
CA SER A 371 1.16 -7.17 0.22
C SER A 371 2.59 -7.22 0.80
N LEU A 372 2.96 -8.29 1.50
CA LEU A 372 4.35 -8.65 1.79
C LEU A 372 4.98 -9.11 0.45
N GLY A 373 6.03 -9.80 0.41
CA GLY A 373 6.64 -10.19 -0.87
C GLY A 373 7.93 -9.42 -1.06
N PHE A 374 8.81 -9.59 -0.08
CA PHE A 374 10.07 -8.86 -0.01
C PHE A 374 11.27 -9.64 -0.52
N MET A 375 11.09 -10.94 -0.87
CA MET A 375 12.20 -11.82 -1.25
C MET A 375 12.72 -11.56 -2.66
N LEU A 376 11.84 -11.28 -3.63
CA LEU A 376 12.21 -11.26 -5.04
C LEU A 376 11.92 -9.90 -5.72
N PRO A 377 12.77 -9.50 -6.68
CA PRO A 377 12.50 -8.30 -7.48
C PRO A 377 11.22 -8.38 -8.31
N VAL A 378 10.79 -9.59 -8.68
CA VAL A 378 9.60 -9.81 -9.52
C VAL A 378 8.30 -9.70 -8.74
N SER A 379 8.33 -9.86 -7.41
CA SER A 379 7.13 -9.84 -6.57
C SER A 379 6.35 -8.54 -6.67
N THR A 380 7.06 -7.42 -6.76
CA THR A 380 6.43 -6.09 -6.81
C THR A 380 7.33 -5.06 -7.50
N PRO A 381 6.77 -4.10 -8.23
CA PRO A 381 7.56 -3.08 -8.91
C PRO A 381 8.52 -2.26 -8.02
N PRO A 382 8.20 -1.89 -6.77
CA PRO A 382 9.16 -1.28 -5.87
C PRO A 382 10.45 -2.06 -5.71
N ASN A 383 10.36 -3.38 -5.54
CA ASN A 383 11.52 -4.25 -5.45
C ASN A 383 12.37 -4.21 -6.73
N ALA A 384 11.72 -4.29 -7.89
CA ALA A 384 12.41 -4.22 -9.18
C ALA A 384 13.13 -2.88 -9.39
N ILE A 385 12.49 -1.75 -9.02
CA ILE A 385 13.06 -0.41 -9.14
C ILE A 385 14.34 -0.28 -8.33
N VAL A 386 14.32 -0.67 -7.05
CA VAL A 386 15.51 -0.54 -6.21
C VAL A 386 16.58 -1.57 -6.57
N TYR A 387 16.18 -2.77 -7.01
CA TYR A 387 17.11 -3.80 -7.49
C TYR A 387 17.88 -3.36 -8.73
N ALA A 388 17.24 -2.61 -9.63
CA ALA A 388 17.88 -2.05 -10.83
C ALA A 388 19.03 -1.06 -10.52
N SER A 389 19.18 -0.59 -9.28
CA SER A 389 20.34 0.21 -8.85
C SER A 389 21.65 -0.55 -8.91
N GLY A 390 21.62 -1.89 -8.84
CA GLY A 390 22.78 -2.73 -8.70
C GLY A 390 23.37 -2.78 -7.27
N TYR A 391 22.83 -2.00 -6.32
CA TYR A 391 23.34 -1.97 -4.93
C TYR A 391 22.81 -3.10 -4.04
N ILE A 392 21.91 -3.93 -4.57
CA ILE A 392 21.28 -5.01 -3.84
C ILE A 392 21.68 -6.37 -4.44
N PRO A 393 22.57 -7.14 -3.81
CA PRO A 393 22.79 -8.53 -4.20
C PRO A 393 21.50 -9.33 -3.98
N ILE A 394 21.10 -10.14 -4.97
CA ILE A 394 19.86 -10.93 -4.91
C ILE A 394 19.78 -11.81 -3.66
N THR A 395 20.90 -12.38 -3.25
CA THR A 395 20.98 -13.21 -2.04
C THR A 395 20.66 -12.43 -0.77
N LYS A 396 21.05 -11.15 -0.71
CA LYS A 396 20.73 -10.27 0.42
C LYS A 396 19.23 -9.92 0.44
N MET A 397 18.65 -9.65 -0.71
CA MET A 397 17.22 -9.39 -0.84
C MET A 397 16.39 -10.59 -0.40
N ILE A 398 16.69 -11.80 -0.91
CA ILE A 398 16.01 -13.04 -0.53
C ILE A 398 16.14 -13.27 0.98
N HIS A 399 17.35 -13.23 1.52
CA HIS A 399 17.59 -13.51 2.93
C HIS A 399 16.84 -12.52 3.84
N THR A 400 16.90 -11.24 3.53
CA THR A 400 16.21 -10.20 4.30
C THR A 400 14.70 -10.30 4.16
N GLY A 401 14.22 -10.54 2.94
CA GLY A 401 12.80 -10.70 2.63
C GLY A 401 12.18 -11.85 3.40
N VAL A 402 12.78 -13.05 3.36
CA VAL A 402 12.30 -14.22 4.12
C VAL A 402 12.11 -13.88 5.61
N PHE A 403 13.09 -13.21 6.24
CA PHE A 403 12.98 -12.85 7.64
C PHE A 403 11.81 -11.88 7.91
N ILE A 404 11.68 -10.83 7.11
CA ILE A 404 10.64 -9.81 7.31
C ILE A 404 9.26 -10.40 7.01
N ASP A 405 9.12 -11.21 5.97
CA ASP A 405 7.87 -11.86 5.58
C ASP A 405 7.37 -12.83 6.65
N LEU A 406 8.24 -13.73 7.13
CA LEU A 406 7.87 -14.71 8.16
C LEU A 406 7.54 -14.04 9.50
N ILE A 407 8.37 -13.09 9.93
CA ILE A 407 8.13 -12.36 11.18
C ILE A 407 6.87 -11.48 11.02
N GLY A 408 6.66 -10.88 9.84
CA GLY A 408 5.47 -10.09 9.54
C GLY A 408 4.18 -10.90 9.67
N ILE A 409 4.12 -12.10 9.09
CA ILE A 409 2.95 -12.99 9.26
C ILE A 409 2.80 -13.39 10.72
N ALA A 410 3.85 -13.88 11.37
CA ALA A 410 3.78 -14.41 12.72
C ALA A 410 3.47 -13.35 13.78
N CYS A 411 4.05 -12.15 13.66
CA CYS A 411 3.98 -11.12 14.68
C CYS A 411 2.96 -10.01 14.40
N VAL A 412 2.50 -9.86 13.17
CA VAL A 412 1.54 -8.82 12.78
C VAL A 412 0.25 -9.43 12.25
N THR A 413 0.31 -10.17 11.13
CA THR A 413 -0.91 -10.68 10.48
C THR A 413 -1.72 -11.57 11.42
N ILE A 414 -1.10 -12.60 12.00
CA ILE A 414 -1.82 -13.54 12.87
C ILE A 414 -2.32 -12.85 14.16
N PRO A 415 -1.51 -12.09 14.94
CA PRO A 415 -1.98 -11.43 16.13
C PRO A 415 -3.07 -10.37 15.88
N LEU A 416 -2.95 -9.57 14.81
CA LEU A 416 -3.96 -8.58 14.45
C LEU A 416 -5.31 -9.25 14.18
N VAL A 417 -5.30 -10.35 13.45
CA VAL A 417 -6.50 -11.14 13.13
C VAL A 417 -7.10 -11.77 14.38
N ILE A 418 -6.27 -12.33 15.27
CA ILE A 418 -6.73 -12.90 16.54
C ILE A 418 -7.35 -11.81 17.42
N TYR A 419 -6.69 -10.65 17.54
CA TYR A 419 -7.24 -9.51 18.27
C TYR A 419 -8.59 -9.08 17.72
N PHE A 420 -8.71 -9.02 16.39
CA PHE A 420 -9.96 -8.66 15.74
C PHE A 420 -11.09 -9.65 16.07
N VAL A 421 -10.79 -10.96 16.04
CA VAL A 421 -11.79 -12.00 16.36
C VAL A 421 -12.28 -11.90 17.80
N THR A 422 -11.39 -11.62 18.74
CA THR A 422 -11.74 -11.56 20.16
C THR A 422 -12.48 -10.29 20.58
N TRP A 423 -12.32 -9.17 19.84
CA TRP A 423 -12.87 -7.86 20.22
C TRP A 423 -14.01 -7.37 19.35
N VAL A 424 -14.12 -7.83 18.11
CA VAL A 424 -15.11 -7.30 17.15
C VAL A 424 -16.16 -8.35 16.76
N VAL A 425 -15.83 -9.63 16.82
CA VAL A 425 -16.72 -10.74 16.43
C VAL A 425 -17.19 -11.56 17.65
N GLY A 426 -16.51 -11.47 18.78
CA GLY A 426 -16.92 -12.02 20.09
C GLY A 426 -17.75 -11.02 20.86
#